data_b8e12b976bc42836096b51c3c723e2f0
#
_entry.id   b8e12b976bc42836096b51c3c723e2f0
#
_cell.length_a   1.000
_cell.length_b   1.000
_cell.length_c   1.000
_cell.angle_alpha   90.00
_cell.angle_beta   90.00
_cell.angle_gamma   90.00
#
_symmetry.space_group_name_H-M   'P 1'
#
loop_
_entity.id
_entity.type
_entity.pdbx_description
1 polymer ?
#
loop_
_entity_poly.entity_id
_entity_poly.type
_entity_poly.pdbx_seq_one_letter_code
_entity_poly.pdbx_strand_id
1 'polypeptide(L)'
;MNIRPVAEAKRALIDFDAKIFNTDINISGVAINAKEVKAGDLFIALPGAKTHGANFVTQAIANGAVAVLSEKKLEVDIPSFIHHAPRELVGLLSSWLYDQPFSKLSAVGITGTNGKTTTTNLLKQLWQLSGYNAALIGTLGVEIDKEFITGERTTPEADQLQSLTALIVERKITHLAMEVSSHAIDQFRVEGCHYKVVAFTNLTQDHLDYHKSMDNYFAVKAKLFTAGYADSAIINIDDEYGVELTHKTKIPITTISRVNNTADWYYQSAVVQTSGYKIEIRNKSGEKISGNFPLLGDYNLDNLLLAVAIASATGLNSNQISDAISKLKSVPGRLEQIVAGQSFTALVDYAHTPDAVERVLQTAQSFTTGKVIAVLGCGGDRDSSKRAIMGKALFSGSDIAIFTSDNPRSESADEILNAMTKGVDLAEKGFVLADRKVAIDFAVKQAKRGDTVLILGKGHESGQDVGGVITPFDDRIELAESIKRVSK
;
A
#
# COMPACT_ATOMS: atom_id res chain seq x y z
N MET A 1 -16.55 6.80 -0.72
CA MET A 1 -17.69 5.96 -1.20
C MET A 1 -18.08 5.00 -0.09
N ASN A 2 -19.24 5.18 0.51
CA ASN A 2 -19.68 4.38 1.66
C ASN A 2 -20.36 3.09 1.17
N ILE A 3 -19.55 2.05 0.94
CA ILE A 3 -20.00 0.72 0.54
C ILE A 3 -20.30 -0.06 1.80
N ARG A 4 -21.50 -0.64 1.87
CA ARG A 4 -21.99 -1.39 3.01
C ARG A 4 -22.49 -2.77 2.58
N PRO A 5 -22.49 -3.76 3.48
CA PRO A 5 -23.18 -5.02 3.25
C PRO A 5 -24.65 -4.78 2.91
N VAL A 6 -25.25 -5.68 2.15
CA VAL A 6 -26.67 -5.63 1.78
C VAL A 6 -27.56 -5.97 2.99
N ALA A 7 -27.08 -6.91 3.82
CA ALA A 7 -27.74 -7.22 5.09
C ALA A 7 -27.63 -6.03 6.05
N GLU A 8 -28.78 -5.46 6.45
CA GLU A 8 -28.80 -4.36 7.40
C GLU A 8 -28.33 -4.80 8.78
N ALA A 9 -27.23 -4.18 9.24
CA ALA A 9 -26.88 -4.25 10.66
C ALA A 9 -27.79 -3.30 11.44
N LYS A 10 -28.27 -3.74 12.61
CA LYS A 10 -29.06 -2.88 13.52
C LYS A 10 -28.80 -3.28 14.95
N ARG A 11 -28.24 -2.35 15.75
CA ARG A 11 -27.92 -2.59 17.18
C ARG A 11 -28.18 -1.35 18.01
N ALA A 12 -28.61 -1.57 19.28
CA ALA A 12 -28.82 -0.49 20.23
C ALA A 12 -27.47 0.00 20.77
N LEU A 13 -27.21 1.31 20.71
CA LEU A 13 -25.92 1.89 21.16
C LEU A 13 -25.61 1.60 22.64
N ILE A 14 -26.66 1.48 23.48
CA ILE A 14 -26.52 1.16 24.90
C ILE A 14 -25.84 -0.21 25.11
N ASP A 15 -25.98 -1.15 24.17
CA ASP A 15 -25.38 -2.48 24.24
C ASP A 15 -23.87 -2.45 23.95
N PHE A 16 -23.37 -1.37 23.32
CA PHE A 16 -21.93 -1.17 23.14
C PHE A 16 -21.27 -0.69 24.43
N ASP A 17 -21.74 0.42 24.98
CA ASP A 17 -21.28 0.98 26.26
C ASP A 17 -22.34 1.93 26.85
N ALA A 18 -23.07 1.47 27.88
CA ALA A 18 -24.11 2.24 28.55
C ALA A 18 -23.58 3.48 29.30
N LYS A 19 -22.26 3.59 29.56
CA LYS A 19 -21.66 4.77 30.19
C LYS A 19 -21.49 5.92 29.21
N ILE A 20 -21.24 5.59 27.93
CA ILE A 20 -21.13 6.57 26.84
C ILE A 20 -22.53 6.83 26.27
N PHE A 21 -23.28 5.77 25.96
CA PHE A 21 -24.56 5.81 25.27
C PHE A 21 -25.69 5.49 26.24
N ASN A 22 -26.18 6.50 26.93
CA ASN A 22 -27.17 6.37 28.01
C ASN A 22 -28.63 6.44 27.52
N THR A 23 -28.87 6.30 26.22
CA THR A 23 -30.18 6.33 25.59
C THR A 23 -30.32 5.13 24.65
N ASP A 24 -31.50 4.47 24.68
CA ASP A 24 -31.79 3.32 23.82
C ASP A 24 -32.09 3.79 22.40
N ILE A 25 -31.03 3.79 21.55
CA ILE A 25 -31.08 4.18 20.15
C ILE A 25 -30.43 3.10 19.31
N ASN A 26 -31.18 2.61 18.33
CA ASN A 26 -30.67 1.69 17.33
C ASN A 26 -29.94 2.44 16.22
N ILE A 27 -28.75 1.99 15.88
CA ILE A 27 -28.01 2.45 14.72
C ILE A 27 -27.87 1.35 13.66
N SER A 28 -27.76 1.74 12.39
CA SER A 28 -27.54 0.84 11.25
C SER A 28 -26.20 1.10 10.53
N GLY A 29 -25.46 2.12 10.94
CA GLY A 29 -24.15 2.47 10.43
C GLY A 29 -23.42 3.43 11.33
N VAL A 30 -22.11 3.58 11.03
CA VAL A 30 -21.24 4.61 11.62
C VAL A 30 -20.65 5.41 10.46
N ALA A 31 -20.60 6.73 10.57
CA ALA A 31 -20.03 7.60 9.56
C ALA A 31 -19.25 8.75 10.20
N ILE A 32 -18.07 9.07 9.66
CA ILE A 32 -17.24 10.22 10.06
C ILE A 32 -17.31 11.35 9.03
N ASN A 33 -17.85 11.08 7.85
CA ASN A 33 -18.06 12.07 6.79
C ASN A 33 -19.56 12.35 6.63
N ALA A 34 -19.97 13.59 6.91
CA ALA A 34 -21.38 13.99 6.87
C ALA A 34 -22.05 13.74 5.49
N LYS A 35 -21.30 13.81 4.39
CA LYS A 35 -21.81 13.53 3.03
C LYS A 35 -22.11 12.05 2.79
N GLU A 36 -21.52 11.16 3.57
CA GLU A 36 -21.66 9.71 3.46
C GLU A 36 -22.64 9.11 4.47
N VAL A 37 -23.21 9.93 5.35
CA VAL A 37 -24.24 9.53 6.30
C VAL A 37 -25.46 9.00 5.57
N LYS A 38 -25.99 7.88 6.04
CA LYS A 38 -27.26 7.27 5.61
C LYS A 38 -28.26 7.27 6.78
N ALA A 39 -29.54 7.07 6.44
CA ALA A 39 -30.59 6.98 7.46
C ALA A 39 -30.27 5.88 8.49
N GLY A 40 -30.38 6.23 9.77
CA GLY A 40 -30.07 5.33 10.88
C GLY A 40 -28.60 5.33 11.34
N ASP A 41 -27.74 6.19 10.80
CA ASP A 41 -26.32 6.23 11.21
C ASP A 41 -26.09 6.98 12.52
N LEU A 42 -25.05 6.54 13.24
CA LEU A 42 -24.32 7.36 14.20
C LEU A 42 -23.29 8.22 13.43
N PHE A 43 -23.42 9.53 13.50
CA PHE A 43 -22.40 10.44 13.02
C PHE A 43 -21.34 10.72 14.07
N ILE A 44 -20.06 10.45 13.79
CA ILE A 44 -18.95 10.77 14.71
C ILE A 44 -18.25 12.03 14.19
N ALA A 45 -18.46 13.15 14.88
CA ALA A 45 -17.94 14.45 14.51
C ALA A 45 -16.50 14.63 15.02
N LEU A 46 -15.52 14.33 14.18
CA LEU A 46 -14.10 14.33 14.51
C LEU A 46 -13.42 15.67 14.20
N PRO A 47 -12.36 16.04 14.94
CA PRO A 47 -11.45 17.10 14.53
C PRO A 47 -10.75 16.72 13.21
N GLY A 48 -10.78 17.60 12.23
CA GLY A 48 -10.07 17.46 10.96
C GLY A 48 -8.93 18.46 10.84
N ALA A 49 -8.05 18.28 9.85
CA ALA A 49 -6.88 19.14 9.63
C ALA A 49 -7.24 20.61 9.32
N LYS A 50 -8.37 20.87 8.65
CA LYS A 50 -8.80 22.22 8.25
C LYS A 50 -10.07 22.68 8.99
N THR A 51 -10.92 21.76 9.42
CA THR A 51 -12.22 22.06 10.01
C THR A 51 -12.67 20.92 10.89
N HIS A 52 -13.51 21.22 11.88
CA HIS A 52 -14.07 20.21 12.79
C HIS A 52 -15.34 19.60 12.20
N GLY A 53 -15.54 18.30 12.37
CA GLY A 53 -16.74 17.56 11.93
C GLY A 53 -18.06 18.11 12.50
N ALA A 54 -18.03 18.72 13.69
CA ALA A 54 -19.18 19.37 14.29
C ALA A 54 -19.80 20.47 13.39
N ASN A 55 -19.02 21.11 12.53
CA ASN A 55 -19.53 22.11 11.59
C ASN A 55 -20.43 21.52 10.50
N PHE A 56 -20.45 20.20 10.36
CA PHE A 56 -21.24 19.46 9.38
C PHE A 56 -22.37 18.65 10.00
N VAL A 57 -22.64 18.83 11.30
CA VAL A 57 -23.67 18.04 12.01
C VAL A 57 -25.05 18.25 11.42
N THR A 58 -25.41 19.48 11.05
CA THR A 58 -26.68 19.78 10.38
C THR A 58 -26.86 19.00 9.08
N GLN A 59 -25.78 18.89 8.29
CA GLN A 59 -25.78 18.08 7.07
C GLN A 59 -25.93 16.59 7.38
N ALA A 60 -25.24 16.09 8.42
CA ALA A 60 -25.35 14.70 8.85
C ALA A 60 -26.78 14.36 9.28
N ILE A 61 -27.45 15.24 10.04
CA ILE A 61 -28.85 15.08 10.46
C ILE A 61 -29.77 15.09 9.23
N ALA A 62 -29.58 16.03 8.30
CA ALA A 62 -30.36 16.10 7.07
C ALA A 62 -30.21 14.83 6.21
N ASN A 63 -29.06 14.16 6.27
CA ASN A 63 -28.79 12.89 5.59
C ASN A 63 -29.29 11.67 6.37
N GLY A 64 -29.83 11.85 7.58
CA GLY A 64 -30.51 10.81 8.35
C GLY A 64 -29.73 10.25 9.53
N ALA A 65 -28.73 10.97 10.05
CA ALA A 65 -28.10 10.60 11.32
C ALA A 65 -29.13 10.59 12.45
N VAL A 66 -29.15 9.53 13.25
CA VAL A 66 -30.07 9.37 14.39
C VAL A 66 -29.42 9.69 15.73
N ALA A 67 -28.11 9.81 15.77
CA ALA A 67 -27.32 10.19 16.92
C ALA A 67 -25.99 10.81 16.50
N VAL A 68 -25.36 11.56 17.39
CA VAL A 68 -24.05 12.19 17.20
C VAL A 68 -23.14 11.85 18.37
N LEU A 69 -21.84 11.56 18.08
CA LEU A 69 -20.77 11.46 19.06
C LEU A 69 -19.70 12.51 18.76
N SER A 70 -19.22 13.25 19.75
CA SER A 70 -18.12 14.19 19.58
C SER A 70 -17.33 14.40 20.88
N GLU A 71 -16.26 15.22 20.83
CA GLU A 71 -15.49 15.59 22.02
C GLU A 71 -16.25 16.55 22.94
N LYS A 72 -17.24 17.26 22.40
CA LYS A 72 -18.02 18.27 23.10
C LYS A 72 -19.49 18.06 22.84
N LYS A 73 -20.32 18.45 23.80
CA LYS A 73 -21.77 18.45 23.63
C LYS A 73 -22.15 19.37 22.45
N LEU A 74 -22.98 18.83 21.57
CA LEU A 74 -23.53 19.59 20.44
C LEU A 74 -25.02 19.88 20.74
N GLU A 75 -25.41 21.12 20.49
CA GLU A 75 -26.81 21.55 20.64
C GLU A 75 -27.55 21.18 19.34
N VAL A 76 -28.18 20.03 19.34
CA VAL A 76 -28.88 19.44 18.17
C VAL A 76 -30.15 18.71 18.64
N ASP A 77 -31.10 18.53 17.71
CA ASP A 77 -32.41 17.92 18.02
C ASP A 77 -32.36 16.37 18.08
N ILE A 78 -31.21 15.77 17.90
CA ILE A 78 -30.99 14.33 18.07
C ILE A 78 -30.06 14.06 19.26
N PRO A 79 -30.03 12.85 19.80
CA PRO A 79 -29.14 12.48 20.90
C PRO A 79 -27.68 12.78 20.57
N SER A 80 -27.04 13.53 21.48
CA SER A 80 -25.63 13.95 21.38
C SER A 80 -24.85 13.37 22.55
N PHE A 81 -23.86 12.53 22.21
CA PHE A 81 -23.00 11.85 23.17
C PHE A 81 -21.60 12.48 23.17
N ILE A 82 -20.86 12.31 24.25
CA ILE A 82 -19.54 12.90 24.46
C ILE A 82 -18.55 11.79 24.77
N HIS A 83 -17.39 11.83 24.10
CA HIS A 83 -16.22 11.03 24.45
C HIS A 83 -14.95 11.84 24.21
N HIS A 84 -13.97 11.77 25.12
CA HIS A 84 -12.72 12.56 25.04
C HIS A 84 -11.85 12.20 23.83
N ALA A 85 -11.95 10.98 23.31
CA ALA A 85 -11.20 10.48 22.13
C ALA A 85 -12.16 9.74 21.18
N PRO A 86 -13.10 10.43 20.49
CA PRO A 86 -14.12 9.77 19.67
C PRO A 86 -13.51 9.03 18.46
N ARG A 87 -12.32 9.43 17.99
CA ARG A 87 -11.63 8.77 16.88
C ARG A 87 -11.23 7.33 17.21
N GLU A 88 -10.84 7.04 18.43
CA GLU A 88 -10.49 5.68 18.89
C GLU A 88 -11.70 4.75 18.88
N LEU A 89 -12.92 5.29 19.03
CA LEU A 89 -14.14 4.51 19.04
C LEU A 89 -14.69 4.18 17.66
N VAL A 90 -14.29 4.88 16.59
CA VAL A 90 -14.86 4.68 15.23
C VAL A 90 -14.76 3.23 14.80
N GLY A 91 -13.56 2.66 14.86
CA GLY A 91 -13.30 1.28 14.44
C GLY A 91 -13.96 0.25 15.36
N LEU A 92 -13.92 0.48 16.68
CA LEU A 92 -14.53 -0.40 17.68
C LEU A 92 -16.06 -0.45 17.54
N LEU A 93 -16.71 0.71 17.40
CA LEU A 93 -18.16 0.80 17.18
C LEU A 93 -18.56 0.15 15.86
N SER A 94 -17.83 0.41 14.79
CA SER A 94 -18.11 -0.18 13.48
C SER A 94 -17.88 -1.70 13.48
N SER A 95 -16.82 -2.18 14.13
CA SER A 95 -16.54 -3.61 14.28
C SER A 95 -17.66 -4.31 15.07
N TRP A 96 -18.06 -3.72 16.20
CA TRP A 96 -19.16 -4.23 17.02
C TRP A 96 -20.48 -4.24 16.22
N LEU A 97 -20.81 -3.18 15.51
CA LEU A 97 -22.03 -3.08 14.72
C LEU A 97 -22.13 -4.20 13.68
N TYR A 98 -21.03 -4.47 12.97
CA TYR A 98 -20.95 -5.49 11.92
C TYR A 98 -20.56 -6.88 12.43
N ASP A 99 -20.66 -7.13 13.74
CA ASP A 99 -20.39 -8.44 14.35
C ASP A 99 -18.97 -8.94 14.12
N GLN A 100 -17.99 -8.07 14.41
CA GLN A 100 -16.56 -8.35 14.37
C GLN A 100 -16.08 -9.01 13.06
N PRO A 101 -16.24 -8.37 11.90
CA PRO A 101 -16.07 -9.01 10.61
C PRO A 101 -14.66 -9.56 10.38
N PHE A 102 -13.62 -8.96 10.96
CA PHE A 102 -12.24 -9.45 10.88
C PHE A 102 -12.07 -10.84 11.49
N SER A 103 -12.78 -11.16 12.57
CA SER A 103 -12.71 -12.48 13.23
C SER A 103 -13.24 -13.63 12.36
N LYS A 104 -13.99 -13.32 11.30
CA LYS A 104 -14.58 -14.28 10.38
C LYS A 104 -13.69 -14.58 9.16
N LEU A 105 -12.51 -13.96 9.09
CA LEU A 105 -11.58 -14.04 7.96
C LEU A 105 -10.19 -14.51 8.40
N SER A 106 -9.46 -15.16 7.51
CA SER A 106 -8.02 -15.20 7.55
C SER A 106 -7.46 -13.84 7.08
N ALA A 107 -7.59 -12.83 7.93
CA ALA A 107 -7.16 -11.47 7.63
C ALA A 107 -5.67 -11.30 7.91
N VAL A 108 -4.94 -10.69 6.97
CA VAL A 108 -3.50 -10.43 7.06
C VAL A 108 -3.23 -8.95 6.88
N GLY A 109 -2.53 -8.34 7.85
CA GLY A 109 -2.09 -6.94 7.80
C GLY A 109 -0.60 -6.84 7.46
N ILE A 110 -0.25 -6.16 6.36
CA ILE A 110 1.14 -6.00 5.91
C ILE A 110 1.57 -4.55 6.04
N THR A 111 2.63 -4.30 6.82
CA THR A 111 3.22 -2.96 7.02
C THR A 111 4.70 -2.93 6.70
N GLY A 112 5.25 -1.73 6.56
CA GLY A 112 6.63 -1.43 6.21
C GLY A 112 6.71 -0.18 5.34
N THR A 113 7.90 0.20 4.88
CA THR A 113 8.04 1.31 3.93
C THR A 113 7.76 0.85 2.51
N ASN A 114 8.51 -0.11 2.01
CA ASN A 114 8.42 -0.65 0.66
C ASN A 114 7.88 -2.09 0.66
N GLY A 115 7.38 -2.57 -0.48
CA GLY A 115 6.98 -3.97 -0.67
C GLY A 115 5.55 -4.33 -0.26
N LYS A 116 4.82 -3.51 0.50
CA LYS A 116 3.44 -3.80 0.94
C LYS A 116 2.52 -4.23 -0.19
N THR A 117 2.39 -3.40 -1.22
CA THR A 117 1.50 -3.64 -2.37
C THR A 117 1.86 -4.90 -3.13
N THR A 118 3.15 -5.14 -3.35
CA THR A 118 3.60 -6.35 -4.04
C THR A 118 3.31 -7.58 -3.19
N THR A 119 3.65 -7.56 -1.91
CA THR A 119 3.43 -8.70 -1.00
C THR A 119 1.94 -9.04 -0.85
N THR A 120 1.05 -8.04 -0.67
CA THR A 120 -0.40 -8.27 -0.59
C THR A 120 -0.96 -8.86 -1.87
N ASN A 121 -0.50 -8.40 -3.03
CA ASN A 121 -0.93 -8.93 -4.33
C ASN A 121 -0.40 -10.35 -4.59
N LEU A 122 0.87 -10.63 -4.29
CA LEU A 122 1.43 -11.97 -4.40
C LEU A 122 0.69 -12.94 -3.49
N LEU A 123 0.42 -12.55 -2.24
CA LEU A 123 -0.32 -13.35 -1.28
C LEU A 123 -1.74 -13.66 -1.76
N LYS A 124 -2.48 -12.65 -2.23
CA LYS A 124 -3.82 -12.84 -2.80
C LYS A 124 -3.78 -13.82 -3.97
N GLN A 125 -2.80 -13.67 -4.89
CA GLN A 125 -2.65 -14.57 -6.03
C GLN A 125 -2.34 -16.02 -5.59
N LEU A 126 -1.46 -16.20 -4.58
CA LEU A 126 -1.17 -17.53 -4.02
C LEU A 126 -2.43 -18.21 -3.50
N TRP A 127 -3.26 -17.50 -2.73
CA TRP A 127 -4.54 -18.02 -2.26
C TRP A 127 -5.49 -18.36 -3.40
N GLN A 128 -5.68 -17.45 -4.36
CA GLN A 128 -6.61 -17.67 -5.49
C GLN A 128 -6.18 -18.82 -6.39
N LEU A 129 -4.88 -18.92 -6.71
CA LEU A 129 -4.32 -20.04 -7.50
C LEU A 129 -4.41 -21.37 -6.78
N SER A 130 -4.55 -21.35 -5.45
CA SER A 130 -4.74 -22.52 -4.60
C SER A 130 -6.23 -22.83 -4.30
N GLY A 131 -7.15 -22.08 -4.92
CA GLY A 131 -8.60 -22.35 -4.82
C GLY A 131 -9.33 -21.62 -3.69
N TYR A 132 -8.69 -20.66 -3.01
CA TYR A 132 -9.34 -19.84 -1.98
C TYR A 132 -9.96 -18.58 -2.57
N ASN A 133 -11.09 -18.14 -2.01
CA ASN A 133 -11.66 -16.83 -2.30
C ASN A 133 -10.95 -15.79 -1.45
N ALA A 134 -10.30 -14.83 -2.10
CA ALA A 134 -9.49 -13.81 -1.45
C ALA A 134 -9.81 -12.41 -1.94
N ALA A 135 -9.88 -11.45 -0.99
CA ALA A 135 -9.99 -10.02 -1.22
C ALA A 135 -8.67 -9.31 -0.93
N LEU A 136 -8.53 -8.09 -1.45
CA LEU A 136 -7.39 -7.21 -1.20
C LEU A 136 -7.87 -5.79 -0.88
N ILE A 137 -7.25 -5.18 0.12
CA ILE A 137 -7.40 -3.75 0.43
C ILE A 137 -6.00 -3.13 0.44
N GLY A 138 -5.76 -2.14 -0.42
CA GLY A 138 -4.44 -1.52 -0.51
C GLY A 138 -4.37 -0.28 -1.38
N THR A 139 -3.15 0.11 -1.71
CA THR A 139 -2.83 1.33 -2.47
C THR A 139 -3.49 1.36 -3.85
N LEU A 140 -3.62 0.22 -4.49
CA LEU A 140 -4.29 0.12 -5.79
C LEU A 140 -5.81 0.31 -5.68
N GLY A 141 -6.39 0.03 -4.52
CA GLY A 141 -7.82 0.05 -4.27
C GLY A 141 -8.27 -1.18 -3.49
N VAL A 142 -9.57 -1.50 -3.60
CA VAL A 142 -10.19 -2.66 -2.96
C VAL A 142 -10.64 -3.63 -4.05
N GLU A 143 -10.19 -4.86 -3.95
CA GLU A 143 -10.59 -5.94 -4.86
C GLU A 143 -11.43 -6.97 -4.10
N ILE A 144 -12.68 -7.14 -4.50
CA ILE A 144 -13.63 -8.10 -3.94
C ILE A 144 -14.19 -8.92 -5.11
N ASP A 145 -13.89 -10.21 -5.17
CA ASP A 145 -14.22 -11.08 -6.32
C ASP A 145 -13.65 -10.52 -7.64
N LYS A 146 -14.52 -10.08 -8.54
CA LYS A 146 -14.19 -9.44 -9.83
C LYS A 146 -14.40 -7.93 -9.81
N GLU A 147 -14.85 -7.37 -8.71
CA GLU A 147 -15.10 -5.95 -8.57
C GLU A 147 -13.83 -5.25 -8.08
N PHE A 148 -13.53 -4.14 -8.71
CA PHE A 148 -12.47 -3.24 -8.32
C PHE A 148 -13.07 -1.90 -7.91
N ILE A 149 -12.75 -1.46 -6.68
CA ILE A 149 -13.22 -0.21 -6.11
C ILE A 149 -12.01 0.69 -5.91
N THR A 150 -11.95 1.79 -6.62
CA THR A 150 -10.86 2.77 -6.47
C THR A 150 -10.90 3.37 -5.06
N GLY A 151 -9.79 3.26 -4.33
CA GLY A 151 -9.62 3.84 -3.01
C GLY A 151 -8.91 5.19 -3.06
N GLU A 152 -9.23 6.08 -2.13
CA GLU A 152 -8.50 7.36 -1.96
C GLU A 152 -7.23 7.18 -1.10
N ARG A 153 -7.14 6.09 -0.36
CA ARG A 153 -6.09 5.82 0.63
C ARG A 153 -5.67 4.36 0.59
N THR A 154 -4.39 4.13 0.88
CA THR A 154 -3.84 2.76 1.03
C THR A 154 -4.62 1.93 2.06
N THR A 155 -5.02 2.56 3.17
CA THR A 155 -5.82 1.98 4.23
C THR A 155 -7.02 2.89 4.45
N PRO A 156 -8.26 2.42 4.24
CA PRO A 156 -9.49 3.21 4.42
C PRO A 156 -9.64 3.77 5.84
N GLU A 157 -10.58 4.69 6.04
CA GLU A 157 -11.02 5.10 7.37
C GLU A 157 -11.71 3.94 8.08
N ALA A 158 -11.72 3.96 9.42
CA ALA A 158 -12.13 2.81 10.23
C ALA A 158 -13.59 2.38 10.01
N ASP A 159 -14.51 3.34 9.83
CA ASP A 159 -15.91 3.07 9.49
C ASP A 159 -16.06 2.37 8.14
N GLN A 160 -15.35 2.84 7.11
CA GLN A 160 -15.34 2.24 5.77
C GLN A 160 -14.66 0.86 5.80
N LEU A 161 -13.56 0.72 6.53
CA LEU A 161 -12.80 -0.52 6.62
C LEU A 161 -13.63 -1.66 7.21
N GLN A 162 -14.34 -1.40 8.30
CA GLN A 162 -15.21 -2.40 8.93
C GLN A 162 -16.41 -2.75 8.04
N SER A 163 -17.03 -1.78 7.38
CA SER A 163 -18.15 -2.03 6.46
C SER A 163 -17.72 -2.80 5.21
N LEU A 164 -16.56 -2.50 4.63
CA LEU A 164 -15.99 -3.27 3.52
C LEU A 164 -15.67 -4.71 3.94
N THR A 165 -15.10 -4.88 5.13
CA THR A 165 -14.79 -6.23 5.65
C THR A 165 -16.07 -7.02 5.90
N ALA A 166 -17.14 -6.40 6.39
CA ALA A 166 -18.44 -7.04 6.54
C ALA A 166 -19.03 -7.47 5.18
N LEU A 167 -18.89 -6.64 4.14
CA LEU A 167 -19.27 -7.00 2.77
C LEU A 167 -18.43 -8.18 2.23
N ILE A 168 -17.14 -8.22 2.50
CA ILE A 168 -16.25 -9.34 2.14
C ILE A 168 -16.76 -10.64 2.77
N VAL A 169 -17.13 -10.61 4.05
CA VAL A 169 -17.72 -11.77 4.75
C VAL A 169 -19.07 -12.17 4.15
N GLU A 170 -19.96 -11.21 3.87
CA GLU A 170 -21.27 -11.45 3.24
C GLU A 170 -21.12 -12.16 1.88
N ARG A 171 -20.08 -11.83 1.11
CA ARG A 171 -19.74 -12.47 -0.17
C ARG A 171 -19.02 -13.82 -0.03
N LYS A 172 -18.94 -14.36 1.18
CA LYS A 172 -18.32 -15.66 1.50
C LYS A 172 -16.84 -15.75 1.08
N ILE A 173 -16.16 -14.63 1.07
CA ILE A 173 -14.71 -14.57 0.93
C ILE A 173 -14.10 -14.95 2.28
N THR A 174 -13.04 -15.74 2.27
CA THR A 174 -12.43 -16.32 3.48
C THR A 174 -11.09 -15.72 3.83
N HIS A 175 -10.41 -15.05 2.88
CA HIS A 175 -9.07 -14.52 3.04
C HIS A 175 -9.03 -13.03 2.66
N LEU A 176 -8.33 -12.23 3.47
CA LEU A 176 -8.15 -10.81 3.22
C LEU A 176 -6.67 -10.44 3.35
N ALA A 177 -6.05 -9.97 2.27
CA ALA A 177 -4.74 -9.31 2.30
C ALA A 177 -4.92 -7.80 2.37
N MET A 178 -4.31 -7.16 3.36
CA MET A 178 -4.49 -5.73 3.58
C MET A 178 -3.17 -5.00 3.79
N GLU A 179 -2.98 -3.89 3.08
CA GLU A 179 -1.89 -2.95 3.37
C GLU A 179 -2.26 -2.09 4.58
N VAL A 180 -1.35 -2.04 5.57
CA VAL A 180 -1.50 -1.22 6.77
C VAL A 180 -0.44 -0.12 6.77
N SER A 181 -0.83 1.11 6.47
CA SER A 181 0.06 2.26 6.47
C SER A 181 0.32 2.76 7.90
N SER A 182 1.47 3.39 8.13
CA SER A 182 1.78 4.00 9.44
C SER A 182 0.78 5.10 9.82
N HIS A 183 0.33 5.90 8.85
CA HIS A 183 -0.74 6.88 9.07
C HIS A 183 -2.03 6.23 9.55
N ALA A 184 -2.38 5.05 9.03
CA ALA A 184 -3.58 4.34 9.46
C ALA A 184 -3.49 3.85 10.90
N ILE A 185 -2.32 3.36 11.31
CA ILE A 185 -2.07 2.94 12.69
C ILE A 185 -2.14 4.15 13.62
N ASP A 186 -1.44 5.22 13.30
CA ASP A 186 -1.36 6.42 14.12
C ASP A 186 -2.70 7.17 14.24
N GLN A 187 -3.51 7.12 13.18
CA GLN A 187 -4.84 7.74 13.11
C GLN A 187 -5.97 6.79 13.52
N PHE A 188 -5.69 5.69 14.20
CA PHE A 188 -6.69 4.73 14.71
C PHE A 188 -7.63 4.16 13.64
N ARG A 189 -7.18 4.07 12.36
CA ARG A 189 -8.03 3.54 11.29
C ARG A 189 -8.18 2.02 11.34
N VAL A 190 -7.26 1.35 12.03
CA VAL A 190 -7.24 -0.10 12.19
C VAL A 190 -7.74 -0.56 13.57
N GLU A 191 -8.28 0.36 14.37
CA GLU A 191 -8.96 -0.03 15.60
C GLU A 191 -10.18 -0.93 15.31
N GLY A 192 -10.37 -1.95 16.14
CA GLY A 192 -11.38 -2.97 15.90
C GLY A 192 -11.04 -4.00 14.83
N CYS A 193 -9.85 -3.89 14.20
CA CYS A 193 -9.30 -4.96 13.35
C CYS A 193 -8.53 -5.96 14.20
N HIS A 194 -8.66 -7.25 13.87
CA HIS A 194 -7.82 -8.31 14.43
C HIS A 194 -7.34 -9.22 13.30
N TYR A 195 -6.02 -9.32 13.14
CA TYR A 195 -5.39 -10.06 12.06
C TYR A 195 -4.96 -11.46 12.51
N LYS A 196 -5.14 -12.45 11.66
CA LYS A 196 -4.53 -13.77 11.85
C LYS A 196 -3.00 -13.68 11.85
N VAL A 197 -2.47 -12.85 10.95
CA VAL A 197 -1.04 -12.60 10.80
C VAL A 197 -0.83 -11.13 10.51
N VAL A 198 0.16 -10.52 11.17
CA VAL A 198 0.72 -9.24 10.75
C VAL A 198 2.13 -9.44 10.22
N ALA A 199 2.50 -8.70 9.18
CA ALA A 199 3.79 -8.88 8.54
C ALA A 199 4.55 -7.56 8.38
N PHE A 200 5.88 -7.62 8.57
CA PHE A 200 6.80 -6.49 8.43
C PHE A 200 7.74 -6.72 7.25
N THR A 201 7.75 -5.78 6.30
CA THR A 201 8.61 -5.84 5.11
C THR A 201 10.00 -5.23 5.37
N ASN A 202 10.05 -3.94 5.69
CA ASN A 202 11.26 -3.14 5.93
C ASN A 202 10.90 -1.76 6.47
N LEU A 203 11.92 -1.01 6.94
CA LEU A 203 11.77 0.40 7.29
C LEU A 203 12.93 1.23 6.73
N THR A 204 12.64 2.11 5.79
CA THR A 204 13.58 3.08 5.22
C THR A 204 13.00 4.48 5.30
N GLN A 205 13.79 5.52 4.99
CA GLN A 205 13.35 6.90 5.11
C GLN A 205 12.15 7.20 4.22
N ASP A 206 11.01 7.48 4.84
CA ASP A 206 9.82 8.03 4.21
C ASP A 206 8.92 8.68 5.28
N HIS A 207 8.00 9.56 4.87
CA HIS A 207 6.99 10.18 5.74
C HIS A 207 7.55 10.91 6.98
N LEU A 208 8.79 11.43 6.94
CA LEU A 208 9.38 12.21 8.05
C LEU A 208 8.75 13.59 8.21
N ASP A 209 8.08 14.11 7.18
CA ASP A 209 7.18 15.26 7.27
C ASP A 209 6.08 15.05 8.33
N TYR A 210 5.56 13.83 8.44
CA TYR A 210 4.55 13.41 9.41
C TYR A 210 5.16 12.89 10.72
N HIS A 211 6.01 11.85 10.66
CA HIS A 211 6.52 11.14 11.84
C HIS A 211 7.67 11.85 12.56
N LYS A 212 8.32 12.84 11.93
CA LYS A 212 9.43 13.67 12.45
C LYS A 212 10.77 12.92 12.63
N SER A 213 10.79 11.65 12.98
CA SER A 213 12.00 10.83 13.12
C SER A 213 11.75 9.37 12.70
N MET A 214 12.83 8.64 12.41
CA MET A 214 12.77 7.21 12.12
C MET A 214 12.29 6.41 13.33
N ASP A 215 12.69 6.80 14.55
CA ASP A 215 12.26 6.14 15.79
C ASP A 215 10.75 6.24 16.00
N ASN A 216 10.17 7.43 15.78
CA ASN A 216 8.71 7.60 15.85
C ASN A 216 8.01 6.80 14.75
N TYR A 217 8.56 6.81 13.53
CA TYR A 217 8.01 6.04 12.42
C TYR A 217 7.99 4.54 12.71
N PHE A 218 9.09 4.03 13.27
CA PHE A 218 9.18 2.64 13.74
C PHE A 218 8.21 2.36 14.88
N ALA A 219 8.18 3.20 15.93
CA ALA A 219 7.31 3.03 17.07
C ALA A 219 5.82 2.94 16.69
N VAL A 220 5.39 3.75 15.72
CA VAL A 220 4.02 3.68 15.20
C VAL A 220 3.75 2.33 14.54
N LYS A 221 4.64 1.84 13.64
CA LYS A 221 4.44 0.54 13.01
C LYS A 221 4.47 -0.62 14.00
N ALA A 222 5.33 -0.54 15.00
CA ALA A 222 5.47 -1.57 16.04
C ALA A 222 4.17 -1.79 16.85
N LYS A 223 3.28 -0.79 16.95
CA LYS A 223 1.96 -0.93 17.61
C LYS A 223 1.13 -2.07 17.02
N LEU A 224 1.27 -2.35 15.72
CA LEU A 224 0.52 -3.40 15.04
C LEU A 224 0.91 -4.82 15.52
N PHE A 225 2.12 -5.00 16.08
CA PHE A 225 2.69 -6.29 16.44
C PHE A 225 2.42 -6.65 17.91
N THR A 226 1.16 -6.53 18.31
CA THR A 226 0.69 -6.82 19.67
C THR A 226 -0.55 -7.71 19.65
N ALA A 227 -0.83 -8.39 20.78
CA ALA A 227 -1.99 -9.28 20.92
C ALA A 227 -3.34 -8.56 20.73
N GLY A 228 -3.38 -7.23 20.87
CA GLY A 228 -4.59 -6.43 20.56
C GLY A 228 -4.92 -6.42 19.07
N TYR A 229 -3.93 -6.58 18.20
CA TYR A 229 -4.10 -6.51 16.75
C TYR A 229 -3.94 -7.83 16.02
N ALA A 230 -3.15 -8.80 16.55
CA ALA A 230 -2.85 -10.01 15.78
C ALA A 230 -2.56 -11.24 16.66
N ASP A 231 -2.81 -12.44 16.05
CA ASP A 231 -2.46 -13.72 16.65
C ASP A 231 -0.97 -14.01 16.54
N SER A 232 -0.33 -13.63 15.43
CA SER A 232 1.09 -13.89 15.14
C SER A 232 1.70 -12.86 14.20
N ALA A 233 3.03 -12.84 14.14
CA ALA A 233 3.82 -11.94 13.32
C ALA A 233 4.77 -12.69 12.38
N ILE A 234 4.97 -12.18 11.16
CA ILE A 234 6.03 -12.61 10.25
C ILE A 234 6.91 -11.40 9.94
N ILE A 235 8.21 -11.52 10.25
CA ILE A 235 9.12 -10.38 10.29
C ILE A 235 10.34 -10.66 9.40
N ASN A 236 10.59 -9.76 8.44
CA ASN A 236 11.82 -9.76 7.67
C ASN A 236 12.99 -9.25 8.53
N ILE A 237 13.99 -10.11 8.77
CA ILE A 237 15.16 -9.79 9.59
C ILE A 237 16.40 -9.40 8.77
N ASP A 238 16.27 -9.21 7.47
CA ASP A 238 17.31 -8.58 6.64
C ASP A 238 17.35 -7.06 6.83
N ASP A 239 16.32 -6.50 7.48
CA ASP A 239 16.18 -5.10 7.87
C ASP A 239 16.49 -4.96 9.38
N GLU A 240 17.29 -3.95 9.75
CA GLU A 240 17.69 -3.74 11.16
C GLU A 240 16.49 -3.47 12.09
N TYR A 241 15.49 -2.74 11.62
CA TYR A 241 14.25 -2.51 12.36
C TYR A 241 13.41 -3.78 12.46
N GLY A 242 13.51 -4.70 11.49
CA GLY A 242 12.92 -6.03 11.60
C GLY A 242 13.55 -6.83 12.74
N VAL A 243 14.86 -6.81 12.85
CA VAL A 243 15.57 -7.44 13.99
C VAL A 243 15.13 -6.79 15.31
N GLU A 244 15.10 -5.46 15.39
CA GLU A 244 14.65 -4.76 16.60
C GLU A 244 13.19 -5.11 16.95
N LEU A 245 12.31 -5.22 15.94
CA LEU A 245 10.90 -5.57 16.11
C LEU A 245 10.74 -6.96 16.73
N THR A 246 11.61 -7.94 16.39
CA THR A 246 11.56 -9.28 17.02
C THR A 246 11.77 -9.22 18.54
N HIS A 247 12.59 -8.30 19.02
CA HIS A 247 12.85 -8.13 20.47
C HIS A 247 11.71 -7.40 21.20
N LYS A 248 10.93 -6.58 20.48
CA LYS A 248 9.81 -5.81 21.06
C LYS A 248 8.49 -6.57 21.02
N THR A 249 8.32 -7.46 20.06
CA THR A 249 7.08 -8.20 19.83
C THR A 249 6.88 -9.31 20.86
N LYS A 250 5.67 -9.42 21.41
CA LYS A 250 5.32 -10.44 22.43
C LYS A 250 4.38 -11.53 21.90
N ILE A 251 3.83 -11.38 20.70
CA ILE A 251 3.07 -12.44 20.04
C ILE A 251 4.00 -13.42 19.34
N PRO A 252 3.55 -14.63 18.98
CA PRO A 252 4.36 -15.61 18.24
C PRO A 252 4.97 -15.02 16.97
N ILE A 253 6.27 -15.23 16.76
CA ILE A 253 7.03 -14.67 15.63
C ILE A 253 7.51 -15.80 14.73
N THR A 254 7.41 -15.57 13.42
CA THR A 254 8.12 -16.31 12.38
C THR A 254 9.05 -15.33 11.66
N THR A 255 10.32 -15.65 11.56
CA THR A 255 11.31 -14.82 10.88
C THR A 255 11.52 -15.24 9.44
N ILE A 256 11.74 -14.28 8.55
CA ILE A 256 12.16 -14.54 7.17
C ILE A 256 13.48 -13.83 6.88
N SER A 257 14.31 -14.43 6.02
CA SER A 257 15.52 -13.79 5.49
C SER A 257 15.88 -14.35 4.11
N ARG A 258 16.27 -13.46 3.22
CA ARG A 258 16.81 -13.83 1.92
C ARG A 258 18.29 -14.26 2.02
N VAL A 259 19.04 -13.68 2.95
CA VAL A 259 20.49 -13.84 3.05
C VAL A 259 20.95 -14.70 4.22
N ASN A 260 20.09 -14.92 5.24
CA ASN A 260 20.44 -15.65 6.46
C ASN A 260 19.60 -16.94 6.58
N ASN A 261 20.24 -18.10 6.44
CA ASN A 261 19.61 -19.42 6.54
C ASN A 261 19.28 -19.86 7.99
N THR A 262 19.52 -19.03 8.98
CA THR A 262 19.08 -19.28 10.36
C THR A 262 17.67 -18.71 10.63
N ALA A 263 17.09 -17.96 9.71
CA ALA A 263 15.69 -17.54 9.77
C ALA A 263 14.74 -18.75 9.66
N ASP A 264 13.48 -18.57 10.10
CA ASP A 264 12.50 -19.67 10.03
C ASP A 264 12.14 -20.00 8.58
N TRP A 265 12.10 -19.02 7.69
CA TRP A 265 11.98 -19.19 6.24
C TRP A 265 13.14 -18.48 5.54
N TYR A 266 13.77 -19.15 4.58
CA TYR A 266 14.93 -18.61 3.85
C TYR A 266 15.07 -19.19 2.45
N TYR A 267 15.84 -18.51 1.58
CA TYR A 267 16.21 -19.05 0.29
C TYR A 267 17.37 -20.03 0.43
N GLN A 268 17.17 -21.27 -0.01
CA GLN A 268 18.27 -22.21 -0.26
C GLN A 268 19.01 -21.82 -1.56
N SER A 269 18.26 -21.35 -2.55
CA SER A 269 18.83 -20.81 -3.79
C SER A 269 17.83 -19.89 -4.51
N ALA A 270 18.35 -18.87 -5.19
CA ALA A 270 17.63 -18.02 -6.13
C ALA A 270 18.57 -17.72 -7.30
N VAL A 271 18.32 -18.35 -8.45
CA VAL A 271 19.16 -18.24 -9.64
C VAL A 271 18.41 -17.41 -10.69
N VAL A 272 19.03 -16.29 -11.10
CA VAL A 272 18.49 -15.40 -12.14
C VAL A 272 18.32 -16.17 -13.44
N GLN A 273 17.21 -15.95 -14.12
CA GLN A 273 16.89 -16.45 -15.45
C GLN A 273 16.52 -15.30 -16.37
N THR A 274 16.33 -15.57 -17.65
CA THR A 274 15.93 -14.56 -18.66
C THR A 274 14.64 -13.81 -18.27
N SER A 275 13.73 -14.49 -17.54
CA SER A 275 12.46 -13.91 -17.06
C SER A 275 12.22 -14.33 -15.61
N GLY A 276 12.85 -13.62 -14.66
CA GLY A 276 12.66 -13.91 -13.22
C GLY A 276 13.74 -14.80 -12.62
N TYR A 277 13.34 -15.70 -11.72
CA TYR A 277 14.25 -16.53 -10.92
C TYR A 277 13.78 -17.98 -10.85
N LYS A 278 14.74 -18.92 -10.90
CA LYS A 278 14.51 -20.27 -10.41
C LYS A 278 14.83 -20.29 -8.92
N ILE A 279 13.85 -20.64 -8.09
CA ILE A 279 13.97 -20.54 -6.63
C ILE A 279 13.80 -21.87 -5.92
N GLU A 280 14.46 -22.00 -4.78
CA GLU A 280 14.20 -22.98 -3.74
C GLU A 280 14.15 -22.27 -2.39
N ILE A 281 12.99 -22.29 -1.73
CA ILE A 281 12.75 -21.76 -0.38
C ILE A 281 12.63 -22.95 0.57
N ARG A 282 13.17 -22.80 1.78
CA ARG A 282 13.04 -23.76 2.86
C ARG A 282 12.63 -23.12 4.16
N ASN A 283 12.01 -23.90 5.03
CA ASN A 283 11.82 -23.53 6.41
C ASN A 283 12.57 -24.46 7.36
N LYS A 284 12.66 -24.07 8.66
CA LYS A 284 13.32 -24.86 9.70
C LYS A 284 12.68 -26.23 9.94
N SER A 285 11.42 -26.43 9.62
CA SER A 285 10.73 -27.74 9.73
C SER A 285 11.07 -28.69 8.58
N GLY A 286 11.87 -28.23 7.61
CA GLY A 286 12.31 -29.05 6.46
C GLY A 286 11.38 -28.99 5.26
N GLU A 287 10.34 -28.17 5.28
CA GLU A 287 9.49 -27.97 4.11
C GLU A 287 10.29 -27.30 2.99
N LYS A 288 9.98 -27.72 1.77
CA LYS A 288 10.60 -27.24 0.54
C LYS A 288 9.54 -26.70 -0.40
N ILE A 289 9.77 -25.48 -0.90
CA ILE A 289 8.98 -24.82 -1.94
C ILE A 289 9.93 -24.46 -3.09
N SER A 290 9.57 -24.78 -4.32
CA SER A 290 10.40 -24.51 -5.48
C SER A 290 9.55 -24.16 -6.70
N GLY A 291 10.12 -23.34 -7.60
CA GLY A 291 9.43 -22.95 -8.83
C GLY A 291 10.22 -21.92 -9.63
N ASN A 292 9.64 -21.51 -10.76
CA ASN A 292 10.13 -20.38 -11.55
C ASN A 292 9.30 -19.15 -11.18
N PHE A 293 9.89 -18.20 -10.48
CA PHE A 293 9.25 -16.95 -10.10
C PHE A 293 9.42 -15.92 -11.22
N PRO A 294 8.34 -15.39 -11.83
CA PRO A 294 8.42 -14.61 -13.05
C PRO A 294 8.74 -13.13 -12.88
N LEU A 295 8.92 -12.63 -11.64
CA LEU A 295 9.23 -11.23 -11.38
C LEU A 295 10.74 -11.04 -11.17
N LEU A 296 11.28 -9.96 -11.75
CA LEU A 296 12.67 -9.54 -11.57
C LEU A 296 12.83 -8.66 -10.32
N GLY A 297 14.08 -8.57 -9.85
CA GLY A 297 14.48 -7.73 -8.72
C GLY A 297 14.54 -8.47 -7.40
N ASP A 298 15.65 -8.32 -6.70
CA ASP A 298 15.93 -8.96 -5.42
C ASP A 298 14.88 -8.62 -4.35
N TYR A 299 14.38 -7.37 -4.37
CA TYR A 299 13.30 -6.96 -3.47
C TYR A 299 11.98 -7.71 -3.75
N ASN A 300 11.78 -8.23 -4.97
CA ASN A 300 10.64 -9.10 -5.26
C ASN A 300 10.83 -10.51 -4.70
N LEU A 301 12.08 -10.96 -4.54
CA LEU A 301 12.36 -12.18 -3.78
C LEU A 301 12.01 -12.00 -2.30
N ASP A 302 12.34 -10.83 -1.70
CA ASP A 302 11.95 -10.53 -0.31
C ASP A 302 10.42 -10.50 -0.16
N ASN A 303 9.71 -9.85 -1.10
CA ASN A 303 8.25 -9.80 -1.13
C ASN A 303 7.62 -11.20 -1.30
N LEU A 304 8.20 -12.04 -2.18
CA LEU A 304 7.74 -13.42 -2.37
C LEU A 304 7.95 -14.26 -1.13
N LEU A 305 9.14 -14.19 -0.51
CA LEU A 305 9.44 -14.96 0.70
C LEU A 305 8.46 -14.64 1.82
N LEU A 306 8.16 -13.34 2.01
CA LEU A 306 7.16 -12.91 2.98
C LEU A 306 5.76 -13.44 2.63
N ALA A 307 5.35 -13.34 1.35
CA ALA A 307 4.06 -13.85 0.89
C ALA A 307 3.95 -15.39 1.05
N VAL A 308 5.03 -16.13 0.80
CA VAL A 308 5.12 -17.59 0.98
C VAL A 308 4.96 -17.97 2.45
N ALA A 309 5.70 -17.31 3.36
CA ALA A 309 5.60 -17.57 4.78
C ALA A 309 4.18 -17.27 5.32
N ILE A 310 3.56 -16.18 4.86
CA ILE A 310 2.18 -15.84 5.22
C ILE A 310 1.20 -16.87 4.64
N ALA A 311 1.34 -17.26 3.38
CA ALA A 311 0.48 -18.25 2.74
C ALA A 311 0.50 -19.58 3.48
N SER A 312 1.69 -20.03 3.91
CA SER A 312 1.84 -21.24 4.74
C SER A 312 1.15 -21.05 6.11
N ALA A 313 1.36 -19.93 6.80
CA ALA A 313 0.73 -19.63 8.08
C ALA A 313 -0.81 -19.50 8.00
N THR A 314 -1.34 -19.26 6.80
CA THR A 314 -2.78 -19.12 6.53
C THR A 314 -3.40 -20.33 5.81
N GLY A 315 -2.70 -21.47 5.78
CA GLY A 315 -3.29 -22.77 5.45
C GLY A 315 -2.88 -23.39 4.11
N LEU A 316 -2.00 -22.76 3.30
CA LEU A 316 -1.48 -23.38 2.10
C LEU A 316 -0.34 -24.35 2.45
N ASN A 317 -0.34 -25.53 1.82
CA ASN A 317 0.79 -26.44 1.90
C ASN A 317 1.86 -26.12 0.83
N SER A 318 3.06 -26.68 1.01
CA SER A 318 4.22 -26.44 0.15
C SER A 318 4.01 -26.79 -1.32
N ASN A 319 3.18 -27.81 -1.63
CA ASN A 319 2.85 -28.20 -3.01
C ASN A 319 1.96 -27.13 -3.68
N GLN A 320 0.90 -26.69 -3.00
CA GLN A 320 0.02 -25.62 -3.49
C GLN A 320 0.80 -24.34 -3.81
N ILE A 321 1.70 -23.94 -2.91
CA ILE A 321 2.54 -22.74 -3.11
C ILE A 321 3.49 -22.95 -4.29
N SER A 322 4.17 -24.09 -4.39
CA SER A 322 5.09 -24.41 -5.50
C SER A 322 4.39 -24.38 -6.87
N ASP A 323 3.18 -24.95 -6.97
CA ASP A 323 2.37 -24.98 -8.19
C ASP A 323 1.87 -23.57 -8.60
N ALA A 324 1.70 -22.68 -7.64
CA ALA A 324 1.23 -21.32 -7.86
C ALA A 324 2.36 -20.35 -8.30
N ILE A 325 3.59 -20.52 -7.83
CA ILE A 325 4.69 -19.58 -8.02
C ILE A 325 4.90 -19.22 -9.49
N SER A 326 4.92 -20.18 -10.40
CA SER A 326 5.15 -19.95 -11.84
C SER A 326 4.00 -19.21 -12.55
N LYS A 327 2.85 -19.12 -11.91
CA LYS A 327 1.63 -18.50 -12.44
C LYS A 327 1.42 -17.08 -11.88
N LEU A 328 2.28 -16.64 -10.95
CA LEU A 328 2.23 -15.30 -10.38
C LEU A 328 2.46 -14.24 -11.47
N LYS A 329 1.77 -13.12 -11.34
CA LYS A 329 1.85 -12.00 -12.27
C LYS A 329 2.40 -10.78 -11.57
N SER A 330 3.03 -9.89 -12.35
CA SER A 330 3.45 -8.57 -11.87
C SER A 330 2.25 -7.76 -11.36
N VAL A 331 2.55 -6.86 -10.46
CA VAL A 331 1.57 -5.93 -9.90
C VAL A 331 1.57 -4.65 -10.74
N PRO A 332 0.41 -4.08 -11.09
CA PRO A 332 0.35 -2.85 -11.88
C PRO A 332 1.23 -1.75 -11.30
N GLY A 333 2.09 -1.15 -12.13
CA GLY A 333 3.01 -0.09 -11.73
C GLY A 333 4.11 -0.50 -10.75
N ARG A 334 4.42 -1.79 -10.64
CA ARG A 334 5.51 -2.33 -9.80
C ARG A 334 6.45 -3.16 -10.66
N LEU A 335 7.48 -2.53 -11.21
CA LEU A 335 8.37 -3.07 -12.24
C LEU A 335 7.56 -3.74 -13.37
N GLU A 336 6.47 -3.10 -13.74
CA GLU A 336 5.53 -3.61 -14.75
C GLU A 336 6.13 -3.49 -16.14
N GLN A 337 6.24 -4.61 -16.84
CA GLN A 337 6.75 -4.62 -18.20
C GLN A 337 5.68 -4.19 -19.21
N ILE A 338 5.99 -3.21 -20.02
CA ILE A 338 5.15 -2.71 -21.11
C ILE A 338 5.66 -3.29 -22.43
N VAL A 339 4.79 -4.02 -23.12
CA VAL A 339 5.11 -4.65 -24.41
C VAL A 339 4.23 -4.02 -25.51
N ALA A 340 4.83 -3.30 -26.44
CA ALA A 340 4.13 -2.60 -27.51
C ALA A 340 4.81 -2.74 -28.90
N GLY A 341 5.67 -3.79 -29.07
CA GLY A 341 6.36 -4.11 -30.32
C GLY A 341 7.82 -3.64 -30.40
N GLN A 342 8.39 -3.12 -29.31
CA GLN A 342 9.77 -2.64 -29.24
C GLN A 342 10.78 -3.79 -29.10
N SER A 343 12.07 -3.48 -29.38
CA SER A 343 13.21 -4.40 -29.23
C SER A 343 14.03 -4.18 -27.96
N PHE A 344 13.61 -3.27 -27.09
CA PHE A 344 14.21 -2.93 -25.80
C PHE A 344 13.24 -3.28 -24.66
N THR A 345 13.73 -3.36 -23.43
CA THR A 345 12.88 -3.55 -22.25
C THR A 345 12.26 -2.23 -21.83
N ALA A 346 10.94 -2.20 -21.60
CA ALA A 346 10.22 -1.02 -21.14
C ALA A 346 9.49 -1.35 -19.84
N LEU A 347 9.76 -0.59 -18.77
CA LEU A 347 9.29 -0.85 -17.41
C LEU A 347 8.68 0.40 -16.79
N VAL A 348 7.63 0.21 -15.97
CA VAL A 348 7.02 1.26 -15.14
C VAL A 348 7.08 0.83 -13.69
N ASP A 349 7.53 1.73 -12.79
CA ASP A 349 7.59 1.47 -11.36
C ASP A 349 7.15 2.67 -10.51
N TYR A 350 6.59 2.39 -9.36
CA TYR A 350 6.13 3.37 -8.35
C TYR A 350 7.25 3.89 -7.44
N ALA A 351 8.50 3.57 -7.68
CA ALA A 351 9.63 3.99 -6.85
C ALA A 351 9.67 5.51 -6.68
N HIS A 352 9.41 6.00 -5.47
CA HIS A 352 9.30 7.41 -5.11
C HIS A 352 9.99 7.73 -3.78
N THR A 353 10.81 6.80 -3.27
CA THR A 353 11.72 6.98 -2.13
C THR A 353 13.16 6.76 -2.58
N PRO A 354 14.17 7.34 -1.92
CA PRO A 354 15.57 7.16 -2.29
C PRO A 354 15.98 5.69 -2.44
N ASP A 355 15.70 4.87 -1.43
CA ASP A 355 16.00 3.43 -1.41
C ASP A 355 15.29 2.68 -2.55
N ALA A 356 14.00 2.97 -2.80
CA ALA A 356 13.26 2.32 -3.87
C ALA A 356 13.83 2.67 -5.26
N VAL A 357 14.18 3.94 -5.50
CA VAL A 357 14.78 4.39 -6.78
C VAL A 357 16.12 3.69 -7.00
N GLU A 358 16.97 3.63 -5.98
CA GLU A 358 18.28 2.96 -6.07
C GLU A 358 18.11 1.47 -6.35
N ARG A 359 17.27 0.75 -5.63
CA ARG A 359 17.03 -0.69 -5.82
C ARG A 359 16.46 -1.02 -7.20
N VAL A 360 15.53 -0.21 -7.70
CA VAL A 360 14.94 -0.44 -9.04
C VAL A 360 15.97 -0.21 -10.12
N LEU A 361 16.83 0.81 -10.01
CA LEU A 361 17.92 1.06 -10.96
C LEU A 361 18.97 -0.05 -10.93
N GLN A 362 19.40 -0.49 -9.74
CA GLN A 362 20.31 -1.63 -9.60
C GLN A 362 19.72 -2.91 -10.23
N THR A 363 18.43 -3.13 -10.01
CA THR A 363 17.72 -4.24 -10.64
C THR A 363 17.75 -4.12 -12.15
N ALA A 364 17.42 -2.95 -12.71
CA ALA A 364 17.46 -2.73 -14.16
C ALA A 364 18.87 -2.97 -14.73
N GLN A 365 19.90 -2.49 -14.05
CA GLN A 365 21.31 -2.72 -14.43
C GLN A 365 21.67 -4.21 -14.45
N SER A 366 21.15 -5.02 -13.54
CA SER A 366 21.52 -6.43 -13.41
C SER A 366 21.14 -7.32 -14.61
N PHE A 367 20.14 -6.91 -15.40
CA PHE A 367 19.69 -7.66 -16.58
C PHE A 367 19.79 -6.89 -17.89
N THR A 368 20.10 -5.58 -17.86
CA THR A 368 20.25 -4.76 -19.07
C THR A 368 21.59 -5.05 -19.73
N THR A 369 21.57 -5.40 -21.02
CA THR A 369 22.80 -5.64 -21.79
C THR A 369 23.33 -4.37 -22.51
N GLY A 370 22.46 -3.38 -22.68
CA GLY A 370 22.75 -2.06 -23.24
C GLY A 370 22.73 -0.97 -22.16
N LYS A 371 22.01 0.11 -22.40
CA LYS A 371 21.90 1.29 -21.53
C LYS A 371 20.64 1.23 -20.67
N VAL A 372 20.74 1.72 -19.44
CA VAL A 372 19.59 2.05 -18.59
C VAL A 372 19.23 3.52 -18.81
N ILE A 373 18.03 3.76 -19.37
CA ILE A 373 17.45 5.08 -19.63
C ILE A 373 16.32 5.27 -18.64
N ALA A 374 16.48 6.17 -17.67
CA ALA A 374 15.51 6.29 -16.59
C ALA A 374 14.88 7.68 -16.50
N VAL A 375 13.58 7.73 -16.31
CA VAL A 375 12.76 8.93 -16.14
C VAL A 375 12.22 8.96 -14.71
N LEU A 376 12.43 10.07 -13.99
CA LEU A 376 11.96 10.22 -12.60
C LEU A 376 11.46 11.64 -12.34
N GLY A 377 10.34 11.73 -11.61
CA GLY A 377 9.82 12.96 -11.01
C GLY A 377 9.65 12.82 -9.50
N CYS A 378 9.52 13.95 -8.82
CA CYS A 378 9.14 14.03 -7.41
C CYS A 378 7.82 14.77 -7.22
N GLY A 379 7.00 14.32 -6.27
CA GLY A 379 5.75 14.99 -5.91
C GLY A 379 5.99 16.27 -5.09
N GLY A 380 5.14 17.28 -5.32
CA GLY A 380 4.99 18.45 -4.45
C GLY A 380 4.16 18.14 -3.21
N ASP A 381 4.18 19.06 -2.21
CA ASP A 381 3.51 18.90 -0.92
C ASP A 381 3.89 17.60 -0.19
N ARG A 382 5.15 17.20 -0.31
CA ARG A 382 5.76 16.00 0.27
C ARG A 382 7.13 16.31 0.85
N ASP A 383 7.75 15.35 1.52
CA ASP A 383 9.10 15.49 2.05
C ASP A 383 10.09 15.94 0.95
N SER A 384 10.49 17.22 1.02
CA SER A 384 11.42 17.80 0.05
C SER A 384 12.87 17.36 0.27
N SER A 385 13.22 16.85 1.47
CA SER A 385 14.60 16.45 1.81
C SER A 385 15.10 15.27 0.96
N LYS A 386 14.19 14.44 0.46
CA LYS A 386 14.52 13.27 -0.37
C LYS A 386 14.81 13.62 -1.85
N ARG A 387 14.42 14.82 -2.33
CA ARG A 387 14.50 15.16 -3.78
C ARG A 387 15.91 15.10 -4.33
N ALA A 388 16.88 15.74 -3.65
CA ALA A 388 18.28 15.73 -4.07
C ALA A 388 18.90 14.32 -4.01
N ILE A 389 18.50 13.51 -3.02
CA ILE A 389 18.98 12.14 -2.86
C ILE A 389 18.46 11.26 -4.02
N MET A 390 17.16 11.36 -4.31
CA MET A 390 16.54 10.66 -5.43
C MET A 390 17.13 11.08 -6.78
N GLY A 391 17.41 12.39 -6.94
CA GLY A 391 18.05 12.90 -8.16
C GLY A 391 19.46 12.37 -8.34
N LYS A 392 20.26 12.26 -7.29
CA LYS A 392 21.58 11.62 -7.33
C LYS A 392 21.49 10.13 -7.64
N ALA A 393 20.53 9.42 -7.02
CA ALA A 393 20.31 8.00 -7.29
C ALA A 393 19.95 7.76 -8.77
N LEU A 394 19.01 8.57 -9.32
CA LEU A 394 18.69 8.51 -10.76
C LEU A 394 19.92 8.70 -11.63
N PHE A 395 20.68 9.76 -11.38
CA PHE A 395 21.86 10.10 -12.18
C PHE A 395 22.96 9.03 -12.10
N SER A 396 23.23 8.53 -10.90
CA SER A 396 24.28 7.52 -10.69
C SER A 396 23.88 6.14 -11.23
N GLY A 397 22.61 5.78 -11.11
CA GLY A 397 22.09 4.46 -11.47
C GLY A 397 21.62 4.31 -12.91
N SER A 398 21.76 5.34 -13.77
CA SER A 398 21.35 5.27 -15.18
C SER A 398 22.42 5.80 -16.11
N ASP A 399 22.40 5.34 -17.39
CA ASP A 399 23.26 5.84 -18.46
C ASP A 399 22.67 7.11 -19.09
N ILE A 400 21.35 7.26 -19.05
CA ILE A 400 20.63 8.48 -19.42
C ILE A 400 19.62 8.78 -18.31
N ALA A 401 19.82 9.89 -17.61
CA ALA A 401 18.97 10.36 -16.52
C ALA A 401 18.03 11.47 -17.01
N ILE A 402 16.72 11.26 -16.90
CA ILE A 402 15.71 12.23 -17.35
C ILE A 402 14.88 12.67 -16.12
N PHE A 403 15.04 13.94 -15.75
CA PHE A 403 14.32 14.57 -14.67
C PHE A 403 13.03 15.20 -15.21
N THR A 404 11.90 14.88 -14.61
CA THR A 404 10.60 15.35 -15.09
C THR A 404 9.64 15.67 -13.96
N SER A 405 8.47 16.22 -14.29
CA SER A 405 7.37 16.46 -13.35
C SER A 405 6.69 15.15 -12.97
N ASP A 406 6.24 15.08 -11.71
CA ASP A 406 5.33 14.03 -11.21
C ASP A 406 3.95 14.65 -10.95
N ASN A 407 3.55 14.81 -9.70
CA ASN A 407 2.40 15.58 -9.24
C ASN A 407 2.90 16.84 -8.51
N PRO A 408 3.10 17.99 -9.18
CA PRO A 408 3.60 19.19 -8.50
C PRO A 408 2.67 19.71 -7.40
N ARG A 409 1.37 19.45 -7.51
CA ARG A 409 0.33 19.94 -6.60
C ARG A 409 0.38 21.45 -6.47
N SER A 410 0.55 22.01 -5.25
CA SER A 410 0.63 23.44 -5.04
C SER A 410 2.01 24.05 -5.30
N GLU A 411 3.06 23.21 -5.47
CA GLU A 411 4.43 23.68 -5.71
C GLU A 411 4.72 23.92 -7.20
N SER A 412 5.74 24.73 -7.49
CA SER A 412 6.26 24.90 -8.85
C SER A 412 7.01 23.64 -9.31
N ALA A 413 6.67 23.12 -10.51
CA ALA A 413 7.40 22.00 -11.10
C ALA A 413 8.89 22.30 -11.28
N ASP A 414 9.25 23.56 -11.66
CA ASP A 414 10.63 23.98 -11.86
C ASP A 414 11.41 24.01 -10.53
N GLU A 415 10.79 24.43 -9.42
CA GLU A 415 11.42 24.40 -8.09
C GLU A 415 11.69 22.98 -7.64
N ILE A 416 10.77 22.04 -7.90
CA ILE A 416 10.96 20.62 -7.61
C ILE A 416 12.13 20.05 -8.44
N LEU A 417 12.17 20.34 -9.74
CA LEU A 417 13.24 19.89 -10.64
C LEU A 417 14.60 20.46 -10.25
N ASN A 418 14.67 21.74 -9.87
CA ASN A 418 15.89 22.37 -9.34
C ASN A 418 16.37 21.69 -8.05
N ALA A 419 15.44 21.31 -7.16
CA ALA A 419 15.78 20.58 -5.94
C ALA A 419 16.29 19.15 -6.24
N MET A 420 15.74 18.47 -7.25
CA MET A 420 16.18 17.13 -7.66
C MET A 420 17.57 17.15 -8.29
N THR A 421 17.89 18.18 -9.09
CA THR A 421 19.17 18.31 -9.80
C THR A 421 20.27 18.94 -8.98
N LYS A 422 19.98 19.36 -7.74
CA LYS A 422 20.95 20.00 -6.85
C LYS A 422 22.15 19.09 -6.57
N GLY A 423 23.34 19.53 -6.98
CA GLY A 423 24.60 18.80 -6.79
C GLY A 423 24.79 17.64 -7.75
N VAL A 424 24.09 17.65 -8.90
CA VAL A 424 24.27 16.74 -10.02
C VAL A 424 24.87 17.52 -11.20
N ASP A 425 25.96 16.99 -11.78
CA ASP A 425 26.50 17.51 -13.03
C ASP A 425 25.79 16.86 -14.21
N LEU A 426 24.91 17.60 -14.85
CA LEU A 426 24.04 17.08 -15.92
C LEU A 426 24.79 16.85 -17.25
N ALA A 427 26.00 17.39 -17.45
CA ALA A 427 26.71 17.68 -18.71
C ALA A 427 26.55 16.66 -19.85
N GLU A 428 26.64 15.34 -19.61
CA GLU A 428 26.64 14.37 -20.72
C GLU A 428 25.43 13.42 -20.75
N LYS A 429 24.79 13.15 -19.61
CA LYS A 429 23.75 12.12 -19.48
C LYS A 429 22.49 12.58 -18.74
N GLY A 430 22.44 13.82 -18.28
CA GLY A 430 21.32 14.38 -17.54
C GLY A 430 20.45 15.31 -18.40
N PHE A 431 19.16 15.09 -18.42
CA PHE A 431 18.19 15.90 -19.17
C PHE A 431 17.07 16.33 -18.22
N VAL A 432 16.67 17.61 -18.31
CA VAL A 432 15.53 18.16 -17.55
C VAL A 432 14.42 18.47 -18.52
N LEU A 433 13.33 17.74 -18.44
CA LEU A 433 12.17 17.85 -19.31
C LEU A 433 10.91 17.91 -18.44
N ALA A 434 10.42 19.10 -18.15
CA ALA A 434 9.32 19.30 -17.21
C ALA A 434 8.03 18.59 -17.62
N ASP A 435 7.72 18.56 -18.92
CA ASP A 435 6.59 17.80 -19.46
C ASP A 435 6.91 16.29 -19.44
N ARG A 436 6.16 15.53 -18.62
CA ARG A 436 6.38 14.11 -18.42
C ARG A 436 6.16 13.28 -19.69
N LYS A 437 5.20 13.67 -20.53
CA LYS A 437 4.96 12.99 -21.82
C LYS A 437 6.15 13.18 -22.76
N VAL A 438 6.67 14.39 -22.84
CA VAL A 438 7.88 14.72 -23.63
C VAL A 438 9.09 13.94 -23.08
N ALA A 439 9.21 13.82 -21.78
CA ALA A 439 10.28 13.05 -21.13
C ALA A 439 10.22 11.56 -21.50
N ILE A 440 9.02 10.95 -21.47
CA ILE A 440 8.80 9.55 -21.90
C ILE A 440 9.11 9.38 -23.38
N ASP A 441 8.61 10.27 -24.23
CA ASP A 441 8.90 10.24 -25.69
C ASP A 441 10.41 10.37 -25.98
N PHE A 442 11.10 11.22 -25.24
CA PHE A 442 12.56 11.35 -25.34
C PHE A 442 13.27 10.06 -24.95
N ALA A 443 12.90 9.45 -23.82
CA ALA A 443 13.48 8.20 -23.37
C ALA A 443 13.33 7.07 -24.40
N VAL A 444 12.14 6.92 -24.97
CA VAL A 444 11.84 5.90 -25.99
C VAL A 444 12.64 6.14 -27.28
N LYS A 445 12.82 7.40 -27.70
CA LYS A 445 13.63 7.75 -28.90
C LYS A 445 15.13 7.45 -28.73
N GLN A 446 15.64 7.50 -27.49
CA GLN A 446 17.06 7.16 -27.22
C GLN A 446 17.29 5.65 -27.18
N ALA A 447 16.25 4.84 -26.92
CA ALA A 447 16.37 3.42 -26.65
C ALA A 447 16.69 2.60 -27.91
N LYS A 448 17.62 1.65 -27.77
CA LYS A 448 18.04 0.69 -28.78
C LYS A 448 17.83 -0.74 -28.28
N ARG A 449 18.01 -1.71 -29.16
CA ARG A 449 17.95 -3.13 -28.79
C ARG A 449 18.94 -3.44 -27.64
N GLY A 450 18.45 -4.07 -26.61
CA GLY A 450 19.21 -4.43 -25.41
C GLY A 450 19.18 -3.37 -24.30
N ASP A 451 18.67 -2.16 -24.58
CA ASP A 451 18.47 -1.12 -23.58
C ASP A 451 17.24 -1.40 -22.69
N THR A 452 17.21 -0.72 -21.57
CA THR A 452 16.03 -0.68 -20.69
C THR A 452 15.57 0.75 -20.49
N VAL A 453 14.31 1.04 -20.84
CA VAL A 453 13.61 2.29 -20.50
C VAL A 453 12.82 2.06 -19.22
N LEU A 454 13.06 2.91 -18.22
CA LEU A 454 12.48 2.80 -16.88
C LEU A 454 11.76 4.10 -16.51
N ILE A 455 10.44 4.05 -16.32
CA ILE A 455 9.62 5.20 -15.90
C ILE A 455 9.28 5.05 -14.44
N LEU A 456 9.71 6.01 -13.61
CA LEU A 456 9.65 5.97 -12.15
C LEU A 456 8.76 7.08 -11.56
N GLY A 457 8.21 6.81 -10.38
CA GLY A 457 7.48 7.75 -9.52
C GLY A 457 6.00 7.47 -9.44
N LYS A 458 5.27 7.48 -10.57
CA LYS A 458 3.81 7.37 -10.62
C LYS A 458 3.27 5.94 -10.66
N GLY A 459 4.02 5.02 -11.26
CA GLY A 459 3.62 3.60 -11.35
C GLY A 459 2.22 3.41 -11.93
N HIS A 460 1.25 3.07 -11.10
CA HIS A 460 -0.15 2.80 -11.46
C HIS A 460 -1.06 4.03 -11.45
N GLU A 461 -0.58 5.19 -11.01
CA GLU A 461 -1.39 6.41 -10.93
C GLU A 461 -1.92 6.81 -12.32
N SER A 462 -3.21 7.14 -12.39
CA SER A 462 -3.92 7.47 -13.63
C SER A 462 -4.21 8.97 -13.81
N GLY A 463 -3.59 9.83 -12.99
CA GLY A 463 -3.75 11.27 -13.03
C GLY A 463 -2.48 12.03 -12.72
N GLN A 464 -2.41 13.28 -13.16
CA GLN A 464 -1.38 14.25 -12.78
C GLN A 464 -2.04 15.47 -12.15
N ASP A 465 -1.65 15.80 -10.91
CA ASP A 465 -2.17 16.92 -10.12
C ASP A 465 -1.26 18.14 -10.26
N VAL A 466 -1.79 19.21 -10.87
CA VAL A 466 -1.11 20.51 -11.03
C VAL A 466 -2.03 21.60 -10.48
N GLY A 467 -1.64 22.22 -9.38
CA GLY A 467 -2.45 23.29 -8.76
C GLY A 467 -3.82 22.84 -8.26
N GLY A 468 -4.01 21.58 -7.91
CA GLY A 468 -5.29 20.98 -7.50
C GLY A 468 -6.18 20.57 -8.67
N VAL A 469 -5.72 20.72 -9.91
CA VAL A 469 -6.40 20.22 -11.11
C VAL A 469 -5.79 18.88 -11.51
N ILE A 470 -6.58 17.82 -11.45
CA ILE A 470 -6.14 16.47 -11.84
C ILE A 470 -6.52 16.23 -13.30
N THR A 471 -5.50 16.03 -14.14
CA THR A 471 -5.64 15.63 -15.53
C THR A 471 -5.35 14.15 -15.70
N PRO A 472 -6.04 13.41 -16.59
CA PRO A 472 -5.74 12.02 -16.88
C PRO A 472 -4.30 11.86 -17.40
N PHE A 473 -3.52 11.00 -16.74
CA PHE A 473 -2.15 10.67 -17.13
C PHE A 473 -1.75 9.32 -16.52
N ASP A 474 -1.34 8.37 -17.34
CA ASP A 474 -0.91 7.05 -16.91
C ASP A 474 0.39 6.68 -17.63
N ASP A 475 1.48 6.50 -16.86
CA ASP A 475 2.80 6.17 -17.39
C ASP A 475 2.80 4.95 -18.30
N ARG A 476 1.98 3.94 -17.99
CA ARG A 476 1.87 2.69 -18.76
C ARG A 476 1.28 2.92 -20.14
N ILE A 477 0.23 3.74 -20.19
CA ILE A 477 -0.44 4.11 -21.44
C ILE A 477 0.48 4.99 -22.27
N GLU A 478 1.05 6.04 -21.67
CA GLU A 478 1.94 6.97 -22.38
C GLU A 478 3.19 6.28 -22.93
N LEU A 479 3.79 5.37 -22.14
CA LEU A 479 4.94 4.58 -22.58
C LEU A 479 4.57 3.66 -23.76
N ALA A 480 3.45 2.95 -23.67
CA ALA A 480 2.98 2.08 -24.76
C ALA A 480 2.68 2.86 -26.05
N GLU A 481 2.06 4.03 -25.92
CA GLU A 481 1.77 4.90 -27.08
C GLU A 481 3.05 5.50 -27.66
N SER A 482 4.00 5.92 -26.83
CA SER A 482 5.31 6.43 -27.29
C SER A 482 6.05 5.37 -28.09
N ILE A 483 6.12 4.13 -27.58
CA ILE A 483 6.73 3.00 -28.29
C ILE A 483 6.08 2.80 -29.67
N LYS A 484 4.75 2.78 -29.76
CA LYS A 484 4.03 2.63 -31.04
C LYS A 484 4.29 3.76 -32.02
N ARG A 485 4.53 5.00 -31.52
CA ARG A 485 4.87 6.15 -32.38
C ARG A 485 6.29 6.05 -32.98
N VAL A 486 7.23 5.54 -32.20
CA VAL A 486 8.64 5.43 -32.63
C VAL A 486 8.88 4.18 -33.47
N SER A 487 8.07 3.12 -33.30
CA SER A 487 8.19 1.86 -34.07
C SER A 487 7.53 1.93 -35.47
N LYS A 488 6.85 3.04 -35.79
CA LYS A 488 6.32 3.34 -37.14
C LYS A 488 7.34 4.12 -37.95
#